data_be8c5849be219766c9e80819ce093d7f
#
_entry.id   be8c5849be219766c9e80819ce093d7f
#
_cell.length_a   1.000
_cell.length_b   1.000
_cell.length_c   1.000
_cell.angle_alpha   90.00
_cell.angle_beta   90.00
_cell.angle_gamma   90.00
#
_symmetry.space_group_name_H-M   'P 1'
#
loop_
_entity.id
_entity.type
_entity.pdbx_description
1 polymer ?
#
loop_
_entity_poly.entity_id
_entity_poly.type
_entity_poly.pdbx_seq_one_letter_code
_entity_poly.pdbx_strand_id
1 'polypeptide(L)'
;VIQEAFEEHITGAPGMEHVRDMVNGPIIPTPGAVMECTKLLYECIGDLVVLDVGGATTDVHSVATESDQVARIMTAPEPKAKRTVEGDLGVYVNRMKVIESMGEEELREKCEKVGIDPDQTLESYVAIPKNDEERKLVEILTEEAVMKAIERNSGQIRYVYGPSGRSSVAEGKDLSQVKYIVGTGGALTRLPHRVEIMKKIAGHDETGMRLFPTSHAEILVDNDYIMAS
;
A
#
# COMPACT_ATOMS: atom_id res chain seq x y z
N VAL A 1 -11.37 10.68 -16.45
CA VAL A 1 -12.34 9.94 -17.32
C VAL A 1 -12.71 8.59 -16.73
N ILE A 2 -11.79 7.60 -16.55
CA ILE A 2 -12.15 6.27 -16.01
C ILE A 2 -12.55 6.37 -14.52
N GLN A 3 -11.80 7.12 -13.74
CA GLN A 3 -12.10 7.35 -12.32
C GLN A 3 -13.45 8.06 -12.13
N GLU A 4 -13.71 9.11 -12.87
CA GLU A 4 -14.98 9.85 -12.84
C GLU A 4 -16.16 8.94 -13.21
N ALA A 5 -16.03 8.12 -14.25
CA ALA A 5 -17.05 7.15 -14.64
C ALA A 5 -17.30 6.09 -13.55
N PHE A 6 -16.25 5.65 -12.85
CA PHE A 6 -16.36 4.72 -11.74
C PHE A 6 -17.06 5.37 -10.53
N GLU A 7 -16.70 6.60 -10.19
CA GLU A 7 -17.32 7.38 -9.12
C GLU A 7 -18.81 7.65 -9.40
N GLU A 8 -19.16 8.03 -10.64
CA GLU A 8 -20.56 8.18 -11.07
C GLU A 8 -21.33 6.86 -10.97
N HIS A 9 -20.72 5.76 -11.36
CA HIS A 9 -21.38 4.44 -11.29
C HIS A 9 -21.65 4.01 -9.85
N ILE A 10 -20.70 4.16 -8.93
CA ILE A 10 -20.87 3.81 -7.51
C ILE A 10 -21.91 4.73 -6.86
N THR A 11 -21.80 6.03 -7.07
CA THR A 11 -22.73 7.00 -6.48
C THR A 11 -24.13 6.92 -7.08
N GLY A 12 -24.29 6.31 -8.27
CA GLY A 12 -25.56 6.02 -8.92
C GLY A 12 -26.18 4.65 -8.57
N ALA A 13 -25.53 3.84 -7.71
CA ALA A 13 -26.01 2.50 -7.37
C ALA A 13 -27.37 2.56 -6.62
N PRO A 14 -28.22 1.52 -6.76
CA PRO A 14 -29.50 1.46 -6.06
C PRO A 14 -29.37 1.63 -4.56
N GLY A 15 -30.14 2.52 -3.95
CA GLY A 15 -30.10 2.84 -2.53
C GLY A 15 -29.19 4.04 -2.17
N MET A 16 -28.32 4.48 -3.07
CA MET A 16 -27.46 5.66 -2.82
C MET A 16 -28.25 6.98 -2.82
N GLU A 17 -29.47 6.99 -3.35
CA GLU A 17 -30.36 8.16 -3.28
C GLU A 17 -30.63 8.58 -1.84
N HIS A 18 -30.91 7.60 -0.95
CA HIS A 18 -31.12 7.89 0.47
C HIS A 18 -29.87 8.44 1.17
N VAL A 19 -28.68 7.94 0.77
CA VAL A 19 -27.41 8.45 1.33
C VAL A 19 -27.15 9.89 0.88
N ARG A 20 -27.46 10.21 -0.39
CA ARG A 20 -27.35 11.58 -0.90
C ARG A 20 -28.23 12.57 -0.15
N ASP A 21 -29.44 12.17 0.24
CA ASP A 21 -30.37 13.01 0.99
C ASP A 21 -29.89 13.24 2.45
N MET A 22 -28.99 12.39 2.96
CA MET A 22 -28.46 12.47 4.32
C MET A 22 -27.17 13.30 4.44
N VAL A 23 -26.50 13.62 3.33
CA VAL A 23 -25.21 14.31 3.32
C VAL A 23 -25.30 15.69 2.65
N ASN A 24 -24.52 16.65 3.13
CA ASN A 24 -24.45 18.00 2.57
C ASN A 24 -23.28 18.22 1.61
N GLY A 25 -22.54 17.14 1.26
CA GLY A 25 -21.37 17.20 0.42
C GLY A 25 -21.31 16.07 -0.62
N PRO A 26 -20.28 16.04 -1.47
CA PRO A 26 -20.10 14.97 -2.42
C PRO A 26 -19.83 13.64 -1.70
N ILE A 27 -20.39 12.55 -2.23
CA ILE A 27 -20.04 11.20 -1.78
C ILE A 27 -18.78 10.81 -2.53
N ILE A 28 -17.71 10.57 -1.80
CA ILE A 28 -16.39 10.19 -2.35
C ILE A 28 -16.13 8.72 -2.04
N PRO A 29 -15.76 7.90 -3.03
CA PRO A 29 -15.32 6.52 -2.76
C PRO A 29 -14.11 6.49 -1.82
N THR A 30 -14.03 5.47 -0.95
CA THR A 30 -12.96 5.34 0.05
C THR A 30 -11.55 5.63 -0.50
N PRO A 31 -11.13 5.08 -1.66
CA PRO A 31 -9.78 5.40 -2.16
C PRO A 31 -9.60 6.87 -2.55
N GLY A 32 -10.69 7.55 -2.94
CA GLY A 32 -10.69 9.00 -3.18
C GLY A 32 -10.50 9.77 -1.87
N ALA A 33 -11.27 9.42 -0.83
CA ALA A 33 -11.17 10.04 0.50
C ALA A 33 -9.76 9.87 1.10
N VAL A 34 -9.19 8.66 1.03
CA VAL A 34 -7.82 8.39 1.50
C VAL A 34 -6.80 9.25 0.74
N MET A 35 -6.94 9.42 -0.59
CA MET A 35 -6.03 10.28 -1.36
C MET A 35 -6.16 11.76 -0.97
N GLU A 36 -7.38 12.27 -0.78
CA GLU A 36 -7.57 13.67 -0.33
C GLU A 36 -6.98 13.88 1.08
N CYS A 37 -7.21 12.93 2.01
CA CYS A 37 -6.58 12.96 3.33
C CYS A 37 -5.06 12.90 3.22
N THR A 38 -4.50 12.08 2.32
CA THR A 38 -3.04 12.01 2.07
C THR A 38 -2.48 13.35 1.61
N LYS A 39 -3.18 14.08 0.73
CA LYS A 39 -2.78 15.42 0.30
C LYS A 39 -2.81 16.45 1.43
N LEU A 40 -3.85 16.41 2.28
CA LEU A 40 -3.93 17.27 3.45
C LEU A 40 -2.83 16.99 4.46
N LEU A 41 -2.52 15.71 4.71
CA LEU A 41 -1.39 15.33 5.55
C LEU A 41 -0.07 15.83 4.96
N TYR A 42 0.11 15.70 3.65
CA TYR A 42 1.31 16.22 2.97
C TYR A 42 1.52 17.72 3.25
N GLU A 43 0.46 18.52 3.22
CA GLU A 43 0.53 19.96 3.51
C GLU A 43 0.99 20.24 4.96
N CYS A 44 0.69 19.32 5.88
CA CYS A 44 1.03 19.47 7.29
C CYS A 44 2.43 18.93 7.64
N ILE A 45 2.80 17.76 7.10
CA ILE A 45 3.99 17.00 7.54
C ILE A 45 5.01 16.74 6.43
N GLY A 46 4.68 17.03 5.16
CA GLY A 46 5.55 16.81 4.00
C GLY A 46 5.42 15.41 3.40
N ASP A 47 6.46 14.97 2.71
CA ASP A 47 6.47 13.78 1.88
C ASP A 47 6.07 12.51 2.65
N LEU A 48 5.05 11.80 2.15
CA LEU A 48 4.52 10.61 2.80
C LEU A 48 3.99 9.58 1.79
N VAL A 49 3.88 8.35 2.26
CA VAL A 49 3.16 7.26 1.60
C VAL A 49 2.13 6.68 2.58
N VAL A 50 0.92 6.46 2.10
CA VAL A 50 -0.18 5.83 2.85
C VAL A 50 -0.46 4.47 2.24
N LEU A 51 -0.59 3.48 3.10
CA LEU A 51 -0.92 2.09 2.78
C LEU A 51 -2.32 1.82 3.34
N ASP A 52 -3.26 1.52 2.47
CA ASP A 52 -4.61 1.10 2.85
C ASP A 52 -4.77 -0.39 2.55
N VAL A 53 -4.71 -1.21 3.60
CA VAL A 53 -4.80 -2.67 3.46
C VAL A 53 -6.16 -3.17 3.85
N GLY A 54 -6.94 -3.52 2.83
CA GLY A 54 -8.28 -4.07 2.94
C GLY A 54 -8.35 -5.58 2.72
N GLY A 55 -9.54 -6.11 2.91
CA GLY A 55 -9.81 -7.53 2.65
C GLY A 55 -9.79 -7.90 1.17
N ALA A 56 -10.10 -6.98 0.28
CA ALA A 56 -10.20 -7.21 -1.17
C ALA A 56 -9.02 -6.60 -1.96
N THR A 57 -8.49 -5.46 -1.54
CA THR A 57 -7.43 -4.71 -2.23
C THR A 57 -6.41 -4.19 -1.23
N THR A 58 -5.23 -3.84 -1.73
CA THR A 58 -4.26 -3.00 -1.04
C THR A 58 -3.98 -1.78 -1.92
N ASP A 59 -4.22 -0.59 -1.38
CA ASP A 59 -4.01 0.66 -2.09
C ASP A 59 -2.79 1.39 -1.53
N VAL A 60 -2.01 2.00 -2.43
CA VAL A 60 -0.87 2.84 -2.07
C VAL A 60 -1.11 4.25 -2.57
N HIS A 61 -1.12 5.20 -1.66
CA HIS A 61 -1.25 6.62 -1.95
C HIS A 61 0.06 7.31 -1.58
N SER A 62 0.74 7.92 -2.52
CA SER A 62 1.98 8.63 -2.27
C SER A 62 1.87 10.09 -2.68
N VAL A 63 2.33 10.99 -1.81
CA VAL A 63 2.56 12.39 -2.15
C VAL A 63 4.01 12.69 -1.76
N ALA A 64 4.86 12.72 -2.76
CA ALA A 64 6.30 12.86 -2.56
C ALA A 64 6.94 13.59 -3.74
N THR A 65 8.01 14.30 -3.44
CA THR A 65 8.85 14.99 -4.41
C THR A 65 10.09 14.15 -4.69
N GLU A 66 10.51 14.09 -5.95
CA GLU A 66 11.71 13.37 -6.33
C GLU A 66 12.95 14.05 -5.74
N SER A 67 13.96 13.25 -5.36
CA SER A 67 15.27 13.76 -5.01
C SER A 67 15.95 14.40 -6.23
N ASP A 68 16.79 15.41 -6.01
CA ASP A 68 17.54 16.07 -7.09
C ASP A 68 18.38 15.08 -7.93
N GLN A 69 18.87 14.01 -7.31
CA GLN A 69 19.65 12.98 -7.98
C GLN A 69 18.78 12.15 -8.92
N VAL A 70 17.62 11.71 -8.44
CA VAL A 70 16.67 10.92 -9.24
C VAL A 70 16.06 11.77 -10.34
N ALA A 71 15.65 13.00 -10.06
CA ALA A 71 15.05 13.90 -11.03
C ALA A 71 15.93 14.12 -12.28
N ARG A 72 17.28 14.14 -12.12
CA ARG A 72 18.23 14.30 -13.24
C ARG A 72 18.33 13.10 -14.17
N ILE A 73 17.96 11.92 -13.71
CA ILE A 73 18.08 10.66 -14.47
C ILE A 73 16.72 10.03 -14.79
N MET A 74 15.63 10.70 -14.44
CA MET A 74 14.28 10.23 -14.77
C MET A 74 14.03 10.24 -16.27
N THR A 75 13.42 9.15 -16.76
CA THR A 75 13.03 9.02 -18.18
C THR A 75 11.73 9.75 -18.48
N ALA A 76 10.85 9.89 -17.50
CA ALA A 76 9.59 10.63 -17.60
C ALA A 76 9.20 11.18 -16.22
N PRO A 77 8.54 12.35 -16.16
CA PRO A 77 8.06 12.90 -14.89
C PRO A 77 6.93 12.05 -14.31
N GLU A 78 6.99 11.82 -13.01
CA GLU A 78 5.89 11.19 -12.25
C GLU A 78 5.01 12.26 -11.59
N PRO A 79 3.69 12.01 -11.44
CA PRO A 79 2.84 12.93 -10.70
C PRO A 79 3.25 13.01 -9.24
N LYS A 80 3.20 14.20 -8.64
CA LYS A 80 3.51 14.41 -7.22
C LYS A 80 2.64 13.54 -6.33
N ALA A 81 1.33 13.49 -6.60
CA ALA A 81 0.37 12.60 -5.95
C ALA A 81 0.09 11.42 -6.88
N LYS A 82 0.39 10.20 -6.43
CA LYS A 82 0.17 8.95 -7.18
C LYS A 82 -0.59 7.96 -6.33
N ARG A 83 -1.56 7.28 -6.93
CA ARG A 83 -2.27 6.16 -6.34
C ARG A 83 -2.13 4.91 -7.22
N THR A 84 -1.87 3.78 -6.59
CA THR A 84 -2.01 2.46 -7.20
C THR A 84 -3.01 1.63 -6.39
N VAL A 85 -3.83 0.85 -7.09
CA VAL A 85 -4.81 -0.05 -6.49
C VAL A 85 -4.45 -1.46 -6.90
N GLU A 86 -4.04 -2.25 -5.92
CA GLU A 86 -3.62 -3.63 -6.12
C GLU A 86 -4.81 -4.57 -5.82
N GLY A 87 -5.59 -4.85 -6.86
CA GLY A 87 -6.81 -5.65 -6.76
C GLY A 87 -6.57 -7.13 -6.44
N ASP A 88 -5.34 -7.60 -6.55
CA ASP A 88 -4.92 -8.97 -6.23
C ASP A 88 -4.28 -9.12 -4.85
N LEU A 89 -4.06 -8.01 -4.13
CA LEU A 89 -3.37 -8.00 -2.84
C LEU A 89 -4.29 -7.79 -1.63
N GLY A 90 -5.54 -8.24 -1.71
CA GLY A 90 -6.45 -8.23 -0.57
C GLY A 90 -6.22 -9.40 0.37
N VAL A 91 -6.13 -9.12 1.68
CA VAL A 91 -5.75 -10.12 2.69
C VAL A 91 -6.86 -11.10 3.06
N TYR A 92 -8.08 -10.94 2.54
CA TYR A 92 -9.19 -11.86 2.77
C TYR A 92 -9.78 -12.41 1.47
N VAL A 93 -10.39 -11.58 0.64
CA VAL A 93 -11.05 -12.00 -0.61
C VAL A 93 -10.03 -12.57 -1.58
N ASN A 94 -8.90 -11.89 -1.74
CA ASN A 94 -7.83 -12.24 -2.66
C ASN A 94 -6.60 -12.89 -1.98
N ARG A 95 -6.78 -13.43 -0.76
CA ARG A 95 -5.68 -14.06 0.00
C ARG A 95 -4.90 -15.12 -0.77
N MET A 96 -5.59 -15.87 -1.63
CA MET A 96 -4.93 -16.90 -2.44
C MET A 96 -3.98 -16.30 -3.49
N LYS A 97 -4.26 -15.08 -3.97
CA LYS A 97 -3.36 -14.35 -4.86
C LYS A 97 -2.13 -13.81 -4.11
N VAL A 98 -2.32 -13.39 -2.87
CA VAL A 98 -1.21 -13.00 -1.99
C VAL A 98 -0.31 -14.20 -1.71
N ILE A 99 -0.90 -15.38 -1.43
CA ILE A 99 -0.16 -16.64 -1.22
C ILE A 99 0.58 -17.05 -2.50
N GLU A 100 -0.07 -16.97 -3.66
CA GLU A 100 0.55 -17.25 -4.95
C GLU A 100 1.76 -16.34 -5.23
N SER A 101 1.66 -15.05 -4.85
CA SER A 101 2.76 -14.07 -4.96
C SER A 101 3.94 -14.39 -4.05
N MET A 102 3.67 -14.85 -2.84
CA MET A 102 4.68 -15.26 -1.85
C MET A 102 5.32 -16.60 -2.22
N GLY A 103 4.51 -17.55 -2.68
CA GLY A 103 4.86 -18.94 -2.86
C GLY A 103 4.54 -19.80 -1.63
N GLU A 104 4.06 -21.01 -1.87
CA GLU A 104 3.62 -21.92 -0.79
C GLU A 104 4.74 -22.31 0.18
N GLU A 105 5.97 -22.45 -0.31
CA GLU A 105 7.12 -22.80 0.52
C GLU A 105 7.45 -21.69 1.52
N GLU A 106 7.49 -20.44 1.07
CA GLU A 106 7.72 -19.29 1.94
C GLU A 106 6.58 -19.11 2.96
N LEU A 107 5.32 -19.30 2.54
CA LEU A 107 4.18 -19.28 3.47
C LEU A 107 4.37 -20.31 4.59
N ARG A 108 4.74 -21.57 4.26
CA ARG A 108 4.96 -22.64 5.24
C ARG A 108 6.10 -22.30 6.21
N GLU A 109 7.21 -21.77 5.69
CA GLU A 109 8.32 -21.33 6.54
C GLU A 109 7.93 -20.19 7.50
N LYS A 110 7.18 -19.20 7.01
CA LYS A 110 6.71 -18.08 7.85
C LYS A 110 5.72 -18.56 8.92
N CYS A 111 4.80 -19.47 8.55
CA CYS A 111 3.85 -20.06 9.48
C CYS A 111 4.54 -20.92 10.55
N GLU A 112 5.52 -21.74 10.18
CA GLU A 112 6.31 -22.55 11.11
C GLU A 112 7.06 -21.68 12.14
N LYS A 113 7.66 -20.57 11.70
CA LYS A 113 8.36 -19.61 12.58
C LYS A 113 7.47 -19.03 13.67
N VAL A 114 6.17 -18.86 13.40
CA VAL A 114 5.20 -18.33 14.37
C VAL A 114 4.33 -19.42 15.02
N GLY A 115 4.57 -20.69 14.66
CA GLY A 115 3.93 -21.85 15.29
C GLY A 115 2.48 -22.05 14.90
N ILE A 116 2.11 -21.85 13.62
CA ILE A 116 0.78 -22.13 13.08
C ILE A 116 0.85 -23.08 11.88
N ASP A 117 -0.23 -23.84 11.70
CA ASP A 117 -0.44 -24.67 10.52
C ASP A 117 -1.20 -23.85 9.45
N PRO A 118 -0.60 -23.57 8.27
CA PRO A 118 -1.25 -22.75 7.27
C PRO A 118 -2.51 -23.37 6.70
N ASP A 119 -2.56 -24.68 6.47
CA ASP A 119 -3.68 -25.36 5.84
C ASP A 119 -4.89 -25.35 6.80
N GLN A 120 -4.68 -25.70 8.06
CA GLN A 120 -5.73 -25.68 9.09
C GLN A 120 -6.23 -24.25 9.34
N THR A 121 -5.32 -23.27 9.40
CA THR A 121 -5.69 -21.86 9.66
C THR A 121 -6.47 -21.27 8.49
N LEU A 122 -6.12 -21.62 7.24
CA LEU A 122 -6.84 -21.18 6.04
C LEU A 122 -8.27 -21.74 5.95
N GLU A 123 -8.52 -22.96 6.44
CA GLU A 123 -9.86 -23.56 6.48
C GLU A 123 -10.81 -22.78 7.39
N SER A 124 -10.32 -22.29 8.53
CA SER A 124 -11.09 -21.50 9.49
C SER A 124 -11.10 -20.00 9.24
N TYR A 125 -10.33 -19.53 8.27
CA TYR A 125 -10.03 -18.12 8.03
C TYR A 125 -11.27 -17.27 7.69
N VAL A 126 -11.48 -16.21 8.44
CA VAL A 126 -12.60 -15.27 8.28
C VAL A 126 -12.12 -13.84 8.09
N ALA A 127 -13.01 -12.97 7.59
CA ALA A 127 -12.69 -11.58 7.29
C ALA A 127 -12.13 -10.78 8.48
N ILE A 128 -12.59 -11.08 9.69
CA ILE A 128 -12.10 -10.49 10.94
C ILE A 128 -11.56 -11.63 11.80
N PRO A 129 -10.24 -11.70 12.03
CA PRO A 129 -9.61 -12.79 12.80
C PRO A 129 -10.22 -12.94 14.20
N LYS A 130 -10.57 -14.17 14.57
CA LYS A 130 -11.22 -14.48 15.85
C LYS A 130 -10.27 -15.02 16.90
N ASN A 131 -9.16 -15.61 16.46
CA ASN A 131 -8.17 -16.23 17.32
C ASN A 131 -6.75 -15.78 16.96
N ASP A 132 -5.76 -16.25 17.69
CA ASP A 132 -4.37 -15.86 17.56
C ASP A 132 -3.71 -16.43 16.29
N GLU A 133 -4.09 -17.64 15.89
CA GLU A 133 -3.57 -18.29 14.69
C GLU A 133 -4.03 -17.54 13.43
N GLU A 134 -5.30 -17.20 13.34
CA GLU A 134 -5.84 -16.39 12.26
C GLU A 134 -5.18 -15.01 12.21
N ARG A 135 -4.95 -14.35 13.37
CA ARG A 135 -4.22 -13.06 13.41
C ARG A 135 -2.81 -13.16 12.86
N LYS A 136 -2.05 -14.19 13.26
CA LYS A 136 -0.70 -14.44 12.75
C LYS A 136 -0.69 -14.67 11.24
N LEU A 137 -1.66 -15.43 10.72
CA LEU A 137 -1.77 -15.64 9.28
C LEU A 137 -2.07 -14.32 8.55
N VAL A 138 -3.02 -13.51 9.06
CA VAL A 138 -3.32 -12.19 8.47
C VAL A 138 -2.09 -11.29 8.48
N GLU A 139 -1.28 -11.32 9.54
CA GLU A 139 -0.04 -10.54 9.61
C GLU A 139 0.96 -10.96 8.52
N ILE A 140 1.13 -12.26 8.30
CA ILE A 140 1.98 -12.79 7.22
C ILE A 140 1.48 -12.33 5.85
N LEU A 141 0.17 -12.45 5.60
CA LEU A 141 -0.43 -12.00 4.34
C LEU A 141 -0.35 -10.48 4.16
N THR A 142 -0.55 -9.71 5.25
CA THR A 142 -0.44 -8.25 5.23
C THR A 142 0.98 -7.79 4.91
N GLU A 143 1.99 -8.46 5.48
CA GLU A 143 3.39 -8.17 5.19
C GLU A 143 3.69 -8.35 3.70
N GLU A 144 3.28 -9.46 3.11
CA GLU A 144 3.48 -9.70 1.68
C GLU A 144 2.73 -8.70 0.80
N ALA A 145 1.44 -8.45 1.12
CA ALA A 145 0.62 -7.51 0.38
C ALA A 145 1.22 -6.10 0.37
N VAL A 146 1.68 -5.63 1.52
CA VAL A 146 2.31 -4.31 1.68
C VAL A 146 3.62 -4.22 0.91
N MET A 147 4.49 -5.25 0.99
CA MET A 147 5.76 -5.27 0.27
C MET A 147 5.54 -5.25 -1.24
N LYS A 148 4.64 -6.07 -1.75
CA LYS A 148 4.31 -6.11 -3.19
C LYS A 148 3.66 -4.82 -3.67
N ALA A 149 2.76 -4.23 -2.89
CA ALA A 149 2.12 -2.97 -3.24
C ALA A 149 3.13 -1.82 -3.34
N ILE A 150 4.06 -1.71 -2.41
CA ILE A 150 5.16 -0.73 -2.46
C ILE A 150 6.10 -1.01 -3.64
N GLU A 151 6.44 -2.26 -3.90
CA GLU A 151 7.25 -2.64 -5.05
C GLU A 151 6.67 -2.15 -6.38
N ARG A 152 5.34 -2.28 -6.54
CA ARG A 152 4.61 -1.86 -7.75
C ARG A 152 4.41 -0.34 -7.83
N ASN A 153 4.28 0.33 -6.69
CA ASN A 153 4.12 1.80 -6.64
C ASN A 153 5.43 2.54 -6.85
N SER A 154 6.52 2.04 -6.25
CA SER A 154 7.84 2.67 -6.27
C SER A 154 8.51 2.57 -7.63
N GLY A 155 9.44 3.48 -7.87
CA GLY A 155 10.33 3.45 -9.02
C GLY A 155 11.59 2.61 -8.80
N GLN A 156 12.40 2.56 -9.85
CA GLN A 156 13.69 1.88 -9.82
C GLN A 156 14.72 2.62 -10.65
N ILE A 157 15.98 2.45 -10.27
CA ILE A 157 17.14 2.86 -11.07
C ILE A 157 17.66 1.66 -11.83
N ARG A 158 17.91 1.81 -13.11
CA ARG A 158 18.54 0.78 -13.94
C ARG A 158 19.68 1.35 -14.77
N TYR A 159 20.59 0.47 -15.15
CA TYR A 159 21.67 0.84 -16.04
C TYR A 159 21.27 0.59 -17.50
N VAL A 160 21.54 1.57 -18.34
CA VAL A 160 21.41 1.45 -19.79
C VAL A 160 22.79 1.61 -20.44
N TYR A 161 23.02 0.86 -21.50
CA TYR A 161 24.29 0.88 -22.23
C TYR A 161 24.05 1.48 -23.61
N GLY A 162 24.81 2.52 -23.93
CA GLY A 162 24.75 3.21 -25.20
C GLY A 162 26.15 3.39 -25.82
N PRO A 163 26.25 4.06 -26.97
CA PRO A 163 27.55 4.33 -27.62
C PRO A 163 28.54 5.09 -26.75
N SER A 164 28.06 5.91 -25.81
CA SER A 164 28.82 6.68 -24.84
C SER A 164 29.18 5.93 -23.55
N GLY A 165 28.82 4.64 -23.45
CA GLY A 165 29.05 3.81 -22.27
C GLY A 165 27.81 3.59 -21.41
N ARG A 166 28.03 3.25 -20.13
CA ARG A 166 26.97 2.98 -19.14
C ARG A 166 26.45 4.29 -18.57
N SER A 167 25.13 4.45 -18.53
CA SER A 167 24.43 5.52 -17.84
C SER A 167 23.33 4.95 -16.94
N SER A 168 22.94 5.71 -15.90
CA SER A 168 21.82 5.38 -15.03
C SER A 168 20.56 6.09 -15.48
N VAL A 169 19.43 5.42 -15.45
CA VAL A 169 18.10 6.00 -15.66
C VAL A 169 17.18 5.58 -14.53
N ALA A 170 16.25 6.46 -14.14
CA ALA A 170 15.23 6.19 -13.17
C ALA A 170 13.85 6.16 -13.85
N GLU A 171 13.00 5.24 -13.43
CA GLU A 171 11.61 5.09 -13.88
C GLU A 171 10.70 4.85 -12.69
N GLY A 172 9.51 5.46 -12.70
CA GLY A 172 8.52 5.31 -11.65
C GLY A 172 8.72 6.26 -10.45
N LYS A 173 7.88 6.10 -9.43
CA LYS A 173 7.80 7.03 -8.30
C LYS A 173 9.00 6.94 -7.36
N ASP A 174 9.65 8.08 -7.10
CA ASP A 174 10.69 8.17 -6.07
C ASP A 174 10.04 8.33 -4.69
N LEU A 175 10.21 7.30 -3.84
CA LEU A 175 9.77 7.31 -2.44
C LEU A 175 10.95 7.47 -1.47
N SER A 176 12.17 7.70 -1.96
CA SER A 176 13.37 7.81 -1.11
C SER A 176 13.38 9.03 -0.19
N GLN A 177 12.58 10.07 -0.53
CA GLN A 177 12.44 11.28 0.27
C GLN A 177 11.25 11.24 1.22
N VAL A 178 10.48 10.15 1.23
CA VAL A 178 9.33 9.97 2.12
C VAL A 178 9.77 10.00 3.57
N LYS A 179 9.14 10.86 4.37
CA LYS A 179 9.40 11.02 5.80
C LYS A 179 8.48 10.15 6.66
N TYR A 180 7.29 9.84 6.15
CA TYR A 180 6.27 9.11 6.90
C TYR A 180 5.66 7.99 6.04
N ILE A 181 5.53 6.82 6.67
CA ILE A 181 4.73 5.71 6.16
C ILE A 181 3.51 5.61 7.06
N VAL A 182 2.32 5.80 6.49
CA VAL A 182 1.06 5.81 7.23
C VAL A 182 0.28 4.55 6.90
N GLY A 183 -0.15 3.82 7.93
CA GLY A 183 -1.00 2.64 7.78
C GLY A 183 -2.47 2.97 8.06
N THR A 184 -3.36 2.63 7.14
CA THR A 184 -4.80 2.63 7.30
C THR A 184 -5.41 1.32 6.77
N GLY A 185 -6.71 1.19 6.72
CA GLY A 185 -7.37 -0.07 6.39
C GLY A 185 -7.45 -1.03 7.58
N GLY A 186 -8.33 -2.02 7.48
CA GLY A 186 -8.64 -2.93 8.59
C GLY A 186 -7.43 -3.67 9.14
N ALA A 187 -6.50 -4.09 8.29
CA ALA A 187 -5.30 -4.79 8.71
C ALA A 187 -4.32 -3.86 9.45
N LEU A 188 -3.93 -2.74 8.85
CA LEU A 188 -2.91 -1.85 9.42
C LEU A 188 -3.41 -0.97 10.58
N THR A 189 -4.71 -0.95 10.86
CA THR A 189 -5.25 -0.28 12.05
C THR A 189 -5.45 -1.21 13.23
N ARG A 190 -5.61 -2.52 13.01
CA ARG A 190 -6.05 -3.48 14.05
C ARG A 190 -5.05 -4.57 14.40
N LEU A 191 -4.16 -4.95 13.48
CA LEU A 191 -3.18 -6.01 13.74
C LEU A 191 -2.15 -5.57 14.82
N PRO A 192 -1.78 -6.49 15.72
CA PRO A 192 -0.81 -6.19 16.80
C PRO A 192 0.54 -5.68 16.27
N HIS A 193 1.11 -6.37 15.28
CA HIS A 193 2.46 -6.09 14.76
C HIS A 193 2.47 -5.21 13.49
N ARG A 194 1.41 -4.40 13.28
CA ARG A 194 1.27 -3.53 12.11
C ARG A 194 2.43 -2.54 11.91
N VAL A 195 2.98 -2.03 13.00
CA VAL A 195 4.12 -1.10 12.96
C VAL A 195 5.39 -1.81 12.49
N GLU A 196 5.63 -3.01 12.98
CA GLU A 196 6.76 -3.86 12.59
C GLU A 196 6.66 -4.28 11.13
N ILE A 197 5.46 -4.60 10.66
CA ILE A 197 5.19 -4.92 9.24
C ILE A 197 5.58 -3.71 8.38
N MET A 198 5.10 -2.51 8.70
CA MET A 198 5.42 -1.31 7.93
C MET A 198 6.90 -0.91 8.00
N LYS A 199 7.57 -1.14 9.13
CA LYS A 199 9.02 -0.90 9.25
C LYS A 199 9.86 -1.73 8.30
N LYS A 200 9.41 -2.91 7.89
CA LYS A 200 10.12 -3.75 6.92
C LYS A 200 10.22 -3.13 5.52
N ILE A 201 9.33 -2.19 5.19
CA ILE A 201 9.39 -1.45 3.93
C ILE A 201 10.52 -0.44 3.95
N ALA A 202 10.71 0.23 5.10
CA ALA A 202 11.69 1.28 5.26
C ALA A 202 13.12 0.70 5.22
N GLY A 203 13.90 1.09 4.22
CA GLY A 203 15.26 0.60 4.04
C GLY A 203 15.37 -0.84 3.51
N HIS A 204 14.30 -1.39 2.91
CA HIS A 204 14.29 -2.75 2.38
C HIS A 204 15.32 -2.97 1.25
N ASP A 205 15.55 -1.97 0.42
CA ASP A 205 16.53 -2.08 -0.67
C ASP A 205 17.91 -1.55 -0.26
N GLU A 206 18.80 -2.45 0.10
CA GLU A 206 20.19 -2.14 0.41
C GLU A 206 21.03 -1.82 -0.85
N THR A 207 20.54 -2.16 -2.03
CA THR A 207 21.25 -1.91 -3.30
C THR A 207 21.12 -0.47 -3.79
N GLY A 208 20.10 0.25 -3.31
CA GLY A 208 19.75 1.60 -3.76
C GLY A 208 19.22 1.65 -5.20
N MET A 209 18.87 0.49 -5.77
CA MET A 209 18.29 0.39 -7.11
C MET A 209 16.78 0.55 -7.13
N ARG A 210 16.11 0.28 -5.99
CA ARG A 210 14.69 0.55 -5.79
C ARG A 210 14.52 1.89 -5.06
N LEU A 211 13.56 2.68 -5.49
CA LEU A 211 13.29 4.01 -4.92
C LEU A 211 12.30 3.90 -3.74
N PHE A 212 12.60 3.03 -2.80
CA PHE A 212 11.80 2.78 -1.59
C PHE A 212 11.99 3.87 -0.53
N PRO A 213 11.04 3.99 0.43
CA PRO A 213 11.25 4.77 1.65
C PRO A 213 12.51 4.32 2.37
N THR A 214 13.32 5.27 2.84
CA THR A 214 14.53 4.96 3.59
C THR A 214 14.22 4.55 5.04
N SER A 215 15.20 3.98 5.74
CA SER A 215 15.10 3.59 7.16
C SER A 215 14.82 4.76 8.11
N HIS A 216 14.89 6.00 7.62
CA HIS A 216 14.56 7.21 8.39
C HIS A 216 13.07 7.55 8.38
N ALA A 217 12.27 6.88 7.55
CA ALA A 217 10.83 7.12 7.51
C ALA A 217 10.17 6.67 8.82
N GLU A 218 9.39 7.57 9.42
CA GLU A 218 8.62 7.29 10.63
C GLU A 218 7.31 6.60 10.28
N ILE A 219 6.86 5.70 11.17
CA ILE A 219 5.61 4.96 11.00
C ILE A 219 4.49 5.65 11.77
N LEU A 220 3.41 5.96 11.08
CA LEU A 220 2.16 6.46 11.63
C LEU A 220 1.03 5.48 11.39
N VAL A 221 0.03 5.46 12.26
CA VAL A 221 -1.14 4.58 12.14
C VAL A 221 -2.41 5.40 12.31
N ASP A 222 -3.36 5.23 11.41
CA ASP A 222 -4.71 5.79 11.48
C ASP A 222 -5.57 4.97 12.46
N ASN A 223 -5.28 5.08 13.76
CA ASN A 223 -5.93 4.29 14.81
C ASN A 223 -7.45 4.53 14.89
N ASP A 224 -7.90 5.71 14.54
CA ASP A 224 -9.31 6.12 14.60
C ASP A 224 -10.05 5.88 13.28
N TYR A 225 -9.33 5.39 12.26
CA TYR A 225 -9.88 5.05 10.93
C TYR A 225 -10.59 6.24 10.25
N ILE A 226 -9.98 7.42 10.35
CA ILE A 226 -10.56 8.66 9.85
C ILE A 226 -10.19 8.97 8.39
N MET A 227 -9.14 8.36 7.84
CA MET A 227 -8.68 8.63 6.48
C MET A 227 -9.66 8.17 5.40
N ALA A 228 -10.49 7.18 5.73
CA ALA A 228 -11.50 6.61 4.84
C ALA A 228 -12.92 7.18 5.07
N SER A 229 -13.06 8.18 5.94
CA SER A 229 -14.35 8.75 6.39
C SER A 229 -14.75 9.97 5.61
#